data_1c3e90e87155bb64ddd9690f23363993
#
_entry.id   1c3e90e87155bb64ddd9690f23363993
#
_cell.length_a   1.000
_cell.length_b   1.000
_cell.length_c   1.000
_cell.angle_alpha   90.00
_cell.angle_beta   90.00
_cell.angle_gamma   90.00
#
_symmetry.space_group_name_H-M   'P 1'
#
loop_
_entity.id
_entity.type
_entity.pdbx_description
1 polymer ?
#
loop_
_entity_poly.entity_id
_entity_poly.type
_entity_poly.pdbx_seq_one_letter_code
_entity_poly.pdbx_strand_id
1 'polypeptide(L)'
;MSSAVSAACAFWLLRPAHAQIAVRNQGYVPFSDAPINYRSNDLSDPIAKLQKRLDSGQATLDFDDRQGYLRSVLALLNIPISSQTLVFSKTSFQYKKITPQTPRALYFNDDVYIGFVHDGKAIEAVSFDPVQGAIFYLLDAHKADKPVFQRAELDCTQCHIATATRSVPGVLLRSIFPSSTGTQVMKSTSFVTGQDSALKDRWGGWYVTGTSGRQQHMGNVIVDDRDHPELLDRAAGTNLTHLNGRFDNSIYLTSDSDIVAHLVLAHQTQMHNLITETNYKTRIALYDEQQRIKAATPPSPDSLSVETRKQIEEPAEALVEYLLFANEIPLTDRIRGTSGFAEQFTALGPRDSRGRSLRDFDLHTRIFKYPCSYLIYSESFDALPEPAEQFVYHRLFQVLTEQDRSPVFARLTHRDRRNILEILLATKTGLPDEWHRYDKHSGRPRPNLACQQNDTHARNSPITQALNQTPKGIVP
;
A
#
# COMPACT_ATOMS: atom_id res chain seq x y z
N MET A 1 -59.35 40.21 13.64
CA MET A 1 -58.71 39.84 12.42
C MET A 1 -57.20 40.08 12.61
N SER A 2 -56.46 39.06 12.94
CA SER A 2 -54.97 39.14 13.08
C SER A 2 -54.37 37.83 12.62
N SER A 3 -53.76 37.88 11.48
CA SER A 3 -53.17 36.72 10.82
C SER A 3 -51.77 36.45 11.40
N ALA A 4 -51.59 35.29 12.02
CA ALA A 4 -50.29 34.79 12.43
C ALA A 4 -49.61 34.05 11.23
N VAL A 5 -48.47 34.55 10.78
CA VAL A 5 -47.64 33.91 9.80
C VAL A 5 -46.66 32.99 10.55
N SER A 6 -46.83 31.70 10.39
CA SER A 6 -45.87 30.69 10.90
C SER A 6 -44.69 30.53 9.92
N ALA A 7 -43.52 30.95 10.34
CA ALA A 7 -42.26 30.69 9.64
C ALA A 7 -41.76 29.27 9.97
N ALA A 8 -41.83 28.36 9.01
CA ALA A 8 -41.23 27.05 9.11
C ALA A 8 -39.73 27.14 8.78
N CYS A 9 -38.88 27.03 9.81
CA CYS A 9 -37.42 26.84 9.62
C CYS A 9 -37.15 25.43 9.13
N ALA A 10 -36.82 25.30 7.84
CA ALA A 10 -36.30 24.07 7.28
C ALA A 10 -34.83 23.88 7.71
N PHE A 11 -34.59 23.03 8.70
CA PHE A 11 -33.26 22.54 9.02
C PHE A 11 -32.82 21.59 7.92
N TRP A 12 -31.94 22.07 7.04
CA TRP A 12 -31.19 21.22 6.14
C TRP A 12 -30.11 20.49 6.97
N LEU A 13 -30.41 19.24 7.30
CA LEU A 13 -29.36 18.30 7.80
C LEU A 13 -28.36 18.05 6.67
N LEU A 14 -27.24 18.76 6.72
CA LEU A 14 -26.05 18.43 5.96
C LEU A 14 -25.57 17.04 6.43
N ARG A 15 -25.94 16.00 5.69
CA ARG A 15 -25.31 14.69 5.82
C ARG A 15 -23.85 14.86 5.44
N PRO A 16 -22.87 14.46 6.28
CA PRO A 16 -21.48 14.39 5.83
C PRO A 16 -21.43 13.42 4.66
N ALA A 17 -21.09 13.91 3.48
CA ALA A 17 -20.75 13.07 2.36
C ALA A 17 -19.54 12.26 2.78
N HIS A 18 -19.73 10.96 2.97
CA HIS A 18 -18.62 10.00 3.04
C HIS A 18 -17.99 10.05 1.65
N ALA A 19 -16.85 10.72 1.55
CA ALA A 19 -16.00 10.64 0.37
C ALA A 19 -15.37 9.23 0.34
N GLN A 20 -16.17 8.23 -0.05
CA GLN A 20 -15.60 7.07 -0.68
C GLN A 20 -14.92 7.61 -1.93
N ILE A 21 -13.62 7.32 -2.10
CA ILE A 21 -12.96 7.52 -3.39
C ILE A 21 -13.88 6.84 -4.40
N ALA A 22 -14.56 7.63 -5.22
CA ALA A 22 -15.36 7.10 -6.29
C ALA A 22 -14.40 6.22 -7.09
N VAL A 23 -14.62 4.91 -7.07
CA VAL A 23 -13.91 3.97 -7.92
C VAL A 23 -14.25 4.42 -9.34
N ARG A 24 -13.44 5.32 -9.88
CA ARG A 24 -13.55 5.77 -11.27
C ARG A 24 -13.48 4.51 -12.09
N ASN A 25 -14.35 4.38 -13.07
CA ASN A 25 -14.55 3.24 -13.96
C ASN A 25 -13.21 2.55 -14.28
N GLN A 26 -12.82 1.58 -13.44
CA GLN A 26 -11.55 0.88 -13.59
C GLN A 26 -11.81 -0.20 -14.63
N GLY A 27 -11.46 0.11 -15.88
CA GLY A 27 -11.44 -0.87 -16.94
C GLY A 27 -10.51 -2.03 -16.57
N TYR A 28 -10.74 -3.18 -17.19
CA TYR A 28 -9.83 -4.33 -17.11
C TYR A 28 -8.42 -3.90 -17.48
N VAL A 29 -7.44 -4.24 -16.63
CA VAL A 29 -6.01 -4.00 -16.90
C VAL A 29 -5.41 -5.32 -17.38
N PRO A 30 -5.01 -5.46 -18.65
CA PRO A 30 -4.32 -6.65 -19.14
C PRO A 30 -3.03 -6.88 -18.36
N PHE A 31 -2.82 -8.07 -17.83
CA PHE A 31 -1.64 -8.37 -17.02
C PHE A 31 -0.86 -9.61 -17.50
N SER A 32 -1.52 -10.58 -18.17
CA SER A 32 -0.87 -11.83 -18.59
C SER A 32 0.03 -11.67 -19.80
N ASP A 33 -0.36 -10.81 -20.74
CA ASP A 33 0.31 -10.63 -22.02
C ASP A 33 1.20 -9.39 -22.03
N ALA A 34 1.85 -9.15 -23.18
CA ALA A 34 2.65 -7.94 -23.40
C ALA A 34 1.76 -6.67 -23.26
N PRO A 35 2.30 -5.59 -22.70
CA PRO A 35 3.70 -5.40 -22.24
C PRO A 35 3.96 -5.89 -20.82
N ILE A 36 2.96 -6.34 -20.09
CA ILE A 36 3.09 -6.68 -18.66
C ILE A 36 3.80 -8.01 -18.46
N ASN A 37 3.33 -9.07 -19.13
CA ASN A 37 3.90 -10.42 -19.05
C ASN A 37 4.00 -10.94 -17.60
N TYR A 38 2.95 -10.76 -16.80
CA TYR A 38 2.94 -11.09 -15.37
C TYR A 38 3.41 -12.52 -15.07
N ARG A 39 3.21 -13.46 -16.02
CA ARG A 39 3.62 -14.86 -15.88
C ARG A 39 5.09 -15.13 -16.13
N SER A 40 5.86 -14.10 -16.48
CA SER A 40 7.33 -14.24 -16.60
C SER A 40 7.93 -14.78 -15.31
N ASN A 41 8.97 -15.61 -15.44
CA ASN A 41 9.75 -16.12 -14.32
C ASN A 41 10.96 -15.24 -13.99
N ASP A 42 11.14 -14.14 -14.70
CA ASP A 42 12.18 -13.16 -14.40
C ASP A 42 11.72 -12.26 -13.26
N LEU A 43 11.86 -12.76 -12.04
CA LEU A 43 11.43 -12.09 -10.81
C LEU A 43 12.61 -11.67 -9.98
N SER A 44 12.48 -10.48 -9.39
CA SER A 44 13.49 -9.85 -8.52
C SER A 44 12.96 -9.47 -7.14
N ASP A 45 11.76 -9.93 -6.79
CA ASP A 45 11.18 -9.72 -5.47
C ASP A 45 11.99 -10.40 -4.35
N PRO A 46 11.82 -9.97 -3.08
CA PRO A 46 12.58 -10.54 -1.95
C PRO A 46 12.48 -12.06 -1.78
N ILE A 47 11.31 -12.67 -2.06
CA ILE A 47 11.14 -14.13 -1.96
C ILE A 47 11.85 -14.85 -3.10
N ALA A 48 11.78 -14.35 -4.33
CA ALA A 48 12.55 -14.89 -5.44
C ALA A 48 14.07 -14.82 -5.19
N LYS A 49 14.54 -13.68 -4.62
CA LYS A 49 15.94 -13.54 -4.17
C LYS A 49 16.30 -14.54 -3.06
N LEU A 50 15.40 -14.75 -2.08
CA LEU A 50 15.59 -15.74 -1.01
C LEU A 50 15.62 -17.16 -1.58
N GLN A 51 14.72 -17.54 -2.50
CA GLN A 51 14.70 -18.87 -3.11
C GLN A 51 16.01 -19.19 -3.83
N LYS A 52 16.59 -18.25 -4.58
CA LYS A 52 17.90 -18.42 -5.22
C LYS A 52 19.01 -18.70 -4.18
N ARG A 53 18.96 -18.08 -3.00
CA ARG A 53 19.91 -18.34 -1.89
C ARG A 53 19.70 -19.72 -1.27
N LEU A 54 18.45 -20.17 -1.13
CA LEU A 54 18.11 -21.52 -0.65
C LEU A 54 18.62 -22.58 -1.64
N ASP A 55 18.36 -22.40 -2.94
CA ASP A 55 18.75 -23.32 -4.00
C ASP A 55 20.27 -23.47 -4.10
N SER A 56 21.02 -22.38 -3.87
CA SER A 56 22.48 -22.36 -3.90
C SER A 56 23.14 -22.80 -2.56
N GLY A 57 22.36 -23.08 -1.53
CA GLY A 57 22.86 -23.41 -0.19
C GLY A 57 23.45 -22.22 0.59
N GLN A 58 23.24 -20.98 0.12
CA GLN A 58 23.66 -19.76 0.83
C GLN A 58 22.71 -19.38 1.97
N ALA A 59 21.55 -19.99 2.05
CA ALA A 59 20.60 -19.87 3.14
C ALA A 59 19.95 -21.22 3.41
N THR A 60 19.44 -21.41 4.63
CA THR A 60 18.67 -22.58 5.03
C THR A 60 17.44 -22.13 5.80
N LEU A 61 16.34 -22.87 5.68
CA LEU A 61 15.12 -22.67 6.48
C LEU A 61 15.11 -23.66 7.63
N ASP A 62 15.19 -23.14 8.85
CA ASP A 62 15.06 -23.94 10.06
C ASP A 62 13.58 -24.24 10.34
N PHE A 63 13.29 -25.46 10.71
CA PHE A 63 11.93 -25.93 11.03
C PHE A 63 11.78 -26.13 12.52
N ASP A 64 10.73 -25.56 13.12
CA ASP A 64 10.30 -25.87 14.48
C ASP A 64 8.94 -26.57 14.51
N ASP A 65 8.71 -27.39 15.57
CA ASP A 65 7.52 -28.24 15.66
C ASP A 65 6.21 -27.46 15.91
N ARG A 66 6.28 -26.18 16.28
CA ARG A 66 5.10 -25.36 16.59
C ARG A 66 4.64 -24.49 15.45
N GLN A 67 5.59 -23.77 14.82
CA GLN A 67 5.28 -22.80 13.77
C GLN A 67 5.93 -23.16 12.41
N GLY A 68 6.51 -24.37 12.27
CA GLY A 68 7.15 -24.80 11.04
C GLY A 68 8.32 -23.90 10.65
N TYR A 69 8.31 -23.40 9.45
CA TYR A 69 9.35 -22.51 8.93
C TYR A 69 9.16 -21.03 9.28
N LEU A 70 8.06 -20.64 9.97
CA LEU A 70 7.67 -19.25 10.14
C LEU A 70 8.81 -18.37 10.68
N ARG A 71 9.45 -18.77 11.80
CA ARG A 71 10.52 -17.97 12.41
C ARG A 71 11.70 -17.75 11.47
N SER A 72 12.12 -18.79 10.77
CA SER A 72 13.24 -18.75 9.85
C SER A 72 12.91 -17.87 8.62
N VAL A 73 11.70 -17.98 8.09
CA VAL A 73 11.22 -17.14 6.99
C VAL A 73 11.23 -15.66 7.39
N LEU A 74 10.68 -15.32 8.56
CA LEU A 74 10.65 -13.93 9.04
C LEU A 74 12.07 -13.39 9.23
N ALA A 75 12.99 -14.19 9.82
CA ALA A 75 14.37 -13.79 10.04
C ALA A 75 15.13 -13.55 8.73
N LEU A 76 15.03 -14.47 7.74
CA LEU A 76 15.73 -14.37 6.47
C LEU A 76 15.21 -13.24 5.56
N LEU A 77 13.96 -12.83 5.74
CA LEU A 77 13.31 -11.72 5.04
C LEU A 77 13.33 -10.40 5.84
N ASN A 78 13.96 -10.38 7.02
CA ASN A 78 14.00 -9.21 7.92
C ASN A 78 12.61 -8.67 8.27
N ILE A 79 11.66 -9.56 8.54
CA ILE A 79 10.29 -9.17 8.92
C ILE A 79 10.19 -9.15 10.44
N PRO A 80 9.86 -8.01 11.07
CA PRO A 80 9.79 -7.91 12.51
C PRO A 80 8.59 -8.67 13.08
N ILE A 81 8.79 -9.45 14.13
CA ILE A 81 7.70 -10.16 14.84
C ILE A 81 6.67 -9.17 15.38
N SER A 82 7.10 -7.96 15.77
CA SER A 82 6.23 -6.88 16.25
C SER A 82 5.20 -6.39 15.22
N SER A 83 5.39 -6.72 13.94
CA SER A 83 4.42 -6.41 12.87
C SER A 83 3.19 -7.34 12.89
N GLN A 84 3.12 -8.31 13.82
CA GLN A 84 2.01 -9.25 13.88
C GLN A 84 0.66 -8.53 13.96
N THR A 85 -0.25 -8.90 13.06
CA THR A 85 -1.67 -8.58 13.07
C THR A 85 -2.48 -9.87 12.94
N LEU A 86 -3.58 -10.00 13.68
CA LEU A 86 -4.37 -11.23 13.76
C LEU A 86 -5.74 -11.04 13.13
N VAL A 87 -6.04 -11.83 12.09
CA VAL A 87 -7.33 -11.81 11.39
C VAL A 87 -8.08 -13.12 11.59
N PHE A 88 -9.31 -13.03 12.10
CA PHE A 88 -10.17 -14.18 12.29
C PHE A 88 -11.31 -14.26 11.26
N SER A 89 -11.46 -13.26 10.40
CA SER A 89 -12.37 -13.35 9.26
C SER A 89 -11.84 -14.32 8.21
N LYS A 90 -12.75 -15.02 7.52
CA LYS A 90 -12.44 -16.11 6.59
C LYS A 90 -12.01 -15.59 5.23
N THR A 91 -10.84 -14.95 5.15
CA THR A 91 -10.34 -14.23 3.98
C THR A 91 -9.09 -14.85 3.32
N SER A 92 -8.80 -16.12 3.59
CA SER A 92 -7.71 -16.88 2.98
C SER A 92 -8.25 -18.14 2.30
N PHE A 93 -7.50 -18.73 1.36
CA PHE A 93 -7.84 -20.04 0.80
C PHE A 93 -7.86 -21.14 1.89
N GLN A 94 -7.17 -20.95 3.02
CA GLN A 94 -7.20 -21.82 4.19
C GLN A 94 -8.34 -21.50 5.18
N TYR A 95 -9.38 -20.80 4.74
CA TYR A 95 -10.48 -20.26 5.57
C TYR A 95 -11.13 -21.26 6.53
N LYS A 96 -11.08 -22.56 6.23
CA LYS A 96 -11.66 -23.62 7.10
C LYS A 96 -10.95 -23.71 8.46
N LYS A 97 -9.67 -23.31 8.52
CA LYS A 97 -8.84 -23.33 9.75
C LYS A 97 -8.87 -21.99 10.49
N ILE A 98 -9.42 -20.94 9.88
CA ILE A 98 -9.45 -19.59 10.46
C ILE A 98 -10.76 -19.38 11.21
N THR A 99 -10.67 -19.09 12.50
CA THR A 99 -11.80 -18.81 13.39
C THR A 99 -11.38 -17.77 14.42
N PRO A 100 -12.32 -17.22 15.23
CA PRO A 100 -11.93 -16.40 16.38
C PRO A 100 -10.99 -17.09 17.37
N GLN A 101 -11.02 -18.42 17.48
CA GLN A 101 -10.13 -19.20 18.35
C GLN A 101 -8.78 -19.52 17.70
N THR A 102 -8.71 -19.48 16.38
CA THR A 102 -7.50 -19.75 15.60
C THR A 102 -7.34 -18.69 14.49
N PRO A 103 -7.12 -17.40 14.83
CA PRO A 103 -6.92 -16.36 13.84
C PRO A 103 -5.68 -16.62 12.99
N ARG A 104 -5.69 -16.15 11.74
CA ARG A 104 -4.49 -16.10 10.88
C ARG A 104 -3.60 -14.95 11.36
N ALA A 105 -2.32 -15.22 11.59
CA ALA A 105 -1.34 -14.18 11.84
C ALA A 105 -0.76 -13.65 10.51
N LEU A 106 -0.64 -12.35 10.40
CA LEU A 106 0.07 -11.67 9.31
C LEU A 106 1.26 -10.93 9.88
N TYR A 107 2.40 -11.05 9.21
CA TYR A 107 3.63 -10.32 9.49
C TYR A 107 4.07 -9.60 8.22
N PHE A 108 4.68 -8.44 8.36
CA PHE A 108 5.08 -7.68 7.18
C PHE A 108 6.30 -6.79 7.42
N ASN A 109 6.99 -6.47 6.35
CA ASN A 109 7.90 -5.36 6.21
C ASN A 109 7.45 -4.50 5.01
N ASP A 110 8.34 -3.68 4.46
CA ASP A 110 7.99 -2.77 3.36
C ASP A 110 7.50 -3.49 2.10
N ASP A 111 8.05 -4.69 1.79
CA ASP A 111 7.87 -5.35 0.49
C ASP A 111 7.25 -6.75 0.58
N VAL A 112 7.15 -7.32 1.79
CA VAL A 112 6.72 -8.72 1.97
C VAL A 112 5.66 -8.85 3.05
N TYR A 113 4.67 -9.69 2.79
CA TYR A 113 3.60 -10.07 3.71
C TYR A 113 3.59 -11.58 3.89
N ILE A 114 3.66 -12.06 5.12
CA ILE A 114 3.63 -13.49 5.47
C ILE A 114 2.39 -13.80 6.27
N GLY A 115 1.60 -14.76 5.80
CA GLY A 115 0.41 -15.28 6.47
C GLY A 115 0.65 -16.66 7.08
N PHE A 116 0.44 -16.80 8.39
CA PHE A 116 0.50 -18.05 9.11
C PHE A 116 -0.88 -18.45 9.61
N VAL A 117 -1.31 -19.67 9.27
CA VAL A 117 -2.55 -20.29 9.73
C VAL A 117 -2.18 -21.49 10.59
N HIS A 118 -2.65 -21.52 11.82
CA HIS A 118 -2.43 -22.66 12.72
C HIS A 118 -3.01 -23.93 12.11
N ASP A 119 -2.24 -25.03 12.12
CA ASP A 119 -2.54 -26.28 11.42
C ASP A 119 -2.85 -26.10 9.92
N GLY A 120 -2.38 -25.01 9.35
CA GLY A 120 -2.49 -24.76 7.91
C GLY A 120 -1.60 -25.67 7.08
N LYS A 121 -1.90 -25.78 5.80
CA LYS A 121 -1.09 -26.58 4.86
C LYS A 121 0.13 -25.86 4.34
N ALA A 122 0.12 -24.53 4.38
CA ALA A 122 1.19 -23.70 3.85
C ALA A 122 1.30 -22.37 4.59
N ILE A 123 2.50 -21.81 4.62
CA ILE A 123 2.73 -20.39 4.86
C ILE A 123 2.39 -19.65 3.56
N GLU A 124 1.48 -18.69 3.67
CA GLU A 124 1.07 -17.81 2.57
C GLU A 124 2.02 -16.62 2.51
N ALA A 125 2.50 -16.28 1.32
CA ALA A 125 3.38 -15.12 1.19
C ALA A 125 3.00 -14.28 -0.02
N VAL A 126 3.12 -12.96 0.15
CA VAL A 126 3.07 -12.00 -0.95
C VAL A 126 4.35 -11.18 -0.90
N SER A 127 5.02 -11.07 -2.04
CA SER A 127 6.27 -10.33 -2.18
C SER A 127 6.16 -9.38 -3.37
N PHE A 128 6.54 -8.12 -3.19
CA PHE A 128 6.40 -7.13 -4.25
C PHE A 128 7.65 -7.13 -5.14
N ASP A 129 7.44 -7.51 -6.40
CA ASP A 129 8.42 -7.34 -7.47
C ASP A 129 8.36 -5.90 -7.97
N PRO A 130 9.50 -5.22 -8.16
CA PRO A 130 9.53 -3.82 -8.58
C PRO A 130 8.75 -3.53 -9.87
N VAL A 131 8.69 -4.49 -10.80
CA VAL A 131 8.08 -4.32 -12.12
C VAL A 131 6.74 -5.05 -12.24
N GLN A 132 6.61 -6.22 -11.58
CA GLN A 132 5.43 -7.08 -11.71
C GLN A 132 4.40 -6.86 -10.58
N GLY A 133 4.73 -6.07 -9.53
CA GLY A 133 3.85 -5.89 -8.39
C GLY A 133 3.76 -7.12 -7.49
N ALA A 134 2.59 -7.41 -6.94
CA ALA A 134 2.43 -8.51 -5.99
C ALA A 134 2.63 -9.89 -6.64
N ILE A 135 3.60 -10.64 -6.16
CA ILE A 135 3.82 -12.06 -6.49
C ILE A 135 3.40 -12.91 -5.29
N PHE A 136 2.63 -13.95 -5.54
CA PHE A 136 2.05 -14.81 -4.51
C PHE A 136 2.81 -16.12 -4.43
N TYR A 137 3.14 -16.56 -3.21
CA TYR A 137 3.87 -17.80 -2.95
C TYR A 137 3.20 -18.62 -1.85
N LEU A 138 3.38 -19.93 -1.94
CA LEU A 138 3.06 -20.89 -0.88
C LEU A 138 4.32 -21.65 -0.51
N LEU A 139 4.62 -21.76 0.77
CA LEU A 139 5.64 -22.64 1.32
C LEU A 139 4.93 -23.74 2.11
N ASP A 140 5.13 -25.01 1.71
CA ASP A 140 4.52 -26.15 2.40
C ASP A 140 4.85 -26.11 3.91
N ALA A 141 3.83 -26.31 4.74
CA ALA A 141 3.97 -26.28 6.19
C ALA A 141 4.69 -27.53 6.76
N HIS A 142 4.85 -28.60 5.97
CA HIS A 142 5.53 -29.81 6.41
C HIS A 142 7.05 -29.72 6.23
N LYS A 143 7.77 -30.38 7.13
CA LYS A 143 9.23 -30.46 7.05
C LYS A 143 9.66 -31.17 5.77
N ALA A 144 10.55 -30.54 5.02
CA ALA A 144 11.13 -31.08 3.78
C ALA A 144 12.64 -30.84 3.77
N ASP A 145 13.38 -31.71 3.06
CA ASP A 145 14.82 -31.56 2.90
C ASP A 145 15.20 -30.31 2.09
N LYS A 146 14.33 -29.94 1.13
CA LYS A 146 14.46 -28.73 0.30
C LYS A 146 13.13 -27.99 0.27
N PRO A 147 12.88 -27.12 1.23
CA PRO A 147 11.65 -26.30 1.21
C PRO A 147 11.70 -25.28 0.06
N VAL A 148 10.59 -25.15 -0.67
CA VAL A 148 10.51 -24.32 -1.87
C VAL A 148 9.29 -23.39 -1.77
N PHE A 149 9.49 -22.11 -2.03
CA PHE A 149 8.40 -21.15 -2.25
C PHE A 149 7.82 -21.36 -3.65
N GLN A 150 6.66 -21.98 -3.71
CA GLN A 150 5.95 -22.23 -4.96
C GLN A 150 5.11 -21.01 -5.34
N ARG A 151 5.25 -20.50 -6.57
CA ARG A 151 4.40 -19.44 -7.08
C ARG A 151 2.96 -19.94 -7.22
N ALA A 152 2.00 -19.26 -6.58
CA ALA A 152 0.60 -19.66 -6.47
C ALA A 152 -0.32 -18.67 -7.19
N GLU A 153 -0.10 -18.47 -8.48
CA GLU A 153 -0.81 -17.46 -9.25
C GLU A 153 -2.32 -17.74 -9.30
N LEU A 154 -2.74 -18.89 -9.79
CA LEU A 154 -4.15 -19.17 -10.07
C LEU A 154 -5.04 -19.13 -8.81
N ASP A 155 -4.53 -19.63 -7.69
CA ASP A 155 -5.28 -19.69 -6.43
C ASP A 155 -5.45 -18.31 -5.78
N CYS A 156 -4.50 -17.40 -6.01
CA CYS A 156 -4.45 -16.08 -5.35
C CYS A 156 -5.06 -14.97 -6.20
N THR A 157 -4.78 -14.94 -7.51
CA THR A 157 -5.19 -13.85 -8.39
C THR A 157 -6.69 -13.72 -8.56
N GLN A 158 -7.47 -14.81 -8.35
CA GLN A 158 -8.94 -14.76 -8.37
C GLN A 158 -9.52 -13.74 -7.37
N CYS A 159 -8.86 -13.54 -6.22
CA CYS A 159 -9.26 -12.56 -5.21
C CYS A 159 -8.37 -11.31 -5.20
N HIS A 160 -7.11 -11.44 -5.65
CA HIS A 160 -6.09 -10.42 -5.59
C HIS A 160 -5.88 -9.66 -6.90
N ILE A 161 -6.73 -9.88 -7.93
CA ILE A 161 -6.91 -9.02 -9.09
C ILE A 161 -8.40 -8.66 -9.17
N ALA A 162 -8.80 -7.64 -8.46
CA ALA A 162 -10.19 -7.21 -8.35
C ALA A 162 -10.25 -5.67 -8.25
N THR A 163 -11.43 -5.11 -8.31
CA THR A 163 -11.63 -3.66 -8.10
C THR A 163 -11.01 -3.17 -6.80
N ALA A 164 -11.04 -3.99 -5.75
CA ALA A 164 -10.45 -3.68 -4.45
C ALA A 164 -8.91 -3.58 -4.47
N THR A 165 -8.26 -4.20 -5.45
CA THR A 165 -6.82 -4.10 -5.73
C THR A 165 -6.53 -3.29 -7.00
N ARG A 166 -7.47 -2.42 -7.43
CA ARG A 166 -7.34 -1.57 -8.62
C ARG A 166 -7.15 -2.34 -9.93
N SER A 167 -7.67 -3.58 -9.98
CA SER A 167 -7.56 -4.50 -11.12
C SER A 167 -6.12 -4.89 -11.50
N VAL A 168 -5.19 -4.75 -10.57
CA VAL A 168 -3.81 -5.25 -10.70
C VAL A 168 -3.52 -6.31 -9.64
N PRO A 169 -2.49 -7.17 -9.84
CA PRO A 169 -2.02 -8.05 -8.77
C PRO A 169 -1.64 -7.24 -7.54
N GLY A 170 -2.37 -7.41 -6.44
CA GLY A 170 -2.24 -6.54 -5.29
C GLY A 170 -2.77 -7.17 -4.01
N VAL A 171 -2.76 -6.40 -2.94
CA VAL A 171 -3.17 -6.81 -1.60
C VAL A 171 -4.24 -5.87 -1.06
N LEU A 172 -5.06 -6.36 -0.13
CA LEU A 172 -6.10 -5.57 0.49
C LEU A 172 -6.37 -6.01 1.93
N LEU A 173 -6.76 -5.05 2.76
CA LEU A 173 -7.35 -5.32 4.05
C LEU A 173 -8.85 -5.14 3.96
N ARG A 174 -9.58 -6.16 4.41
CA ARG A 174 -11.04 -6.11 4.47
C ARG A 174 -11.50 -6.06 5.92
N SER A 175 -12.41 -5.14 6.21
CA SER A 175 -13.18 -5.05 7.43
C SER A 175 -14.60 -5.52 7.16
N ILE A 176 -15.13 -6.43 7.97
CA ILE A 176 -16.45 -7.02 7.83
C ILE A 176 -17.25 -6.92 9.13
N PHE A 177 -18.52 -7.24 9.09
CA PHE A 177 -19.33 -7.54 10.29
C PHE A 177 -19.21 -9.04 10.58
N PRO A 178 -18.35 -9.48 11.54
CA PRO A 178 -18.04 -10.88 11.72
C PRO A 178 -19.08 -11.57 12.63
N SER A 179 -19.53 -12.76 12.22
CA SER A 179 -20.28 -13.67 13.07
C SER A 179 -19.36 -14.39 14.07
N SER A 180 -19.93 -15.15 14.98
CA SER A 180 -19.21 -16.00 15.96
C SER A 180 -18.26 -17.04 15.32
N THR A 181 -18.41 -17.34 14.04
CA THR A 181 -17.52 -18.23 13.26
C THR A 181 -16.47 -17.49 12.43
N GLY A 182 -16.43 -16.14 12.48
CA GLY A 182 -15.58 -15.31 11.65
C GLY A 182 -16.08 -15.10 10.22
N THR A 183 -17.28 -15.61 9.88
CA THR A 183 -17.89 -15.36 8.57
C THR A 183 -18.60 -14.02 8.57
N GLN A 184 -18.59 -13.31 7.45
CA GLN A 184 -19.38 -12.09 7.31
C GLN A 184 -20.87 -12.36 7.49
N VAL A 185 -21.56 -11.54 8.29
CA VAL A 185 -23.02 -11.61 8.43
C VAL A 185 -23.68 -11.30 7.10
N MET A 186 -24.68 -12.10 6.73
CA MET A 186 -25.41 -11.93 5.47
C MET A 186 -26.04 -10.53 5.38
N LYS A 187 -26.04 -9.98 4.16
CA LYS A 187 -26.58 -8.64 3.84
C LYS A 187 -25.86 -7.47 4.54
N SER A 188 -24.80 -7.72 5.32
CA SER A 188 -23.95 -6.63 5.84
C SER A 188 -22.97 -6.15 4.78
N THR A 189 -22.52 -4.90 4.92
CA THR A 189 -21.47 -4.32 4.09
C THR A 189 -20.09 -4.82 4.48
N SER A 190 -19.10 -4.64 3.61
CA SER A 190 -17.68 -4.77 3.95
C SER A 190 -16.92 -3.55 3.44
N PHE A 191 -15.78 -3.26 4.09
CA PHE A 191 -14.96 -2.11 3.77
C PHE A 191 -13.57 -2.57 3.33
N VAL A 192 -13.03 -2.00 2.27
CA VAL A 192 -11.59 -2.05 1.99
C VAL A 192 -10.94 -0.96 2.84
N THR A 193 -9.96 -1.33 3.63
CA THR A 193 -9.36 -0.44 4.63
C THR A 193 -8.08 0.20 4.09
N GLY A 194 -8.05 1.52 4.09
CA GLY A 194 -6.92 2.37 3.75
C GLY A 194 -6.75 3.52 4.74
N GLN A 195 -5.85 4.45 4.47
CA GLN A 195 -5.69 5.66 5.28
C GLN A 195 -6.93 6.58 5.25
N ASP A 196 -7.72 6.47 4.21
CA ASP A 196 -8.96 7.19 3.93
C ASP A 196 -10.22 6.56 4.55
N SER A 197 -10.07 5.43 5.25
CA SER A 197 -11.19 4.77 5.94
C SER A 197 -11.41 5.35 7.33
N ALA A 198 -12.65 5.59 7.72
CA ALA A 198 -12.98 6.01 9.08
C ALA A 198 -12.58 4.93 10.10
N LEU A 199 -12.00 5.32 11.25
CA LEU A 199 -11.52 4.36 12.24
C LEU A 199 -12.64 3.42 12.71
N LYS A 200 -13.86 3.95 12.88
CA LYS A 200 -15.06 3.20 13.29
C LYS A 200 -15.45 2.04 12.36
N ASP A 201 -14.96 2.05 11.12
CA ASP A 201 -15.27 1.05 10.09
C ASP A 201 -14.08 0.09 9.83
N ARG A 202 -12.96 0.27 10.55
CA ARG A 202 -11.75 -0.55 10.41
C ARG A 202 -11.81 -1.79 11.29
N TRP A 203 -11.13 -2.85 10.82
CA TRP A 203 -10.72 -4.04 11.56
C TRP A 203 -11.83 -4.98 12.02
N GLY A 204 -13.03 -4.89 11.46
CA GLY A 204 -14.05 -5.92 11.68
C GLY A 204 -13.58 -7.29 11.17
N GLY A 205 -13.60 -8.28 12.05
CA GLY A 205 -13.02 -9.60 11.79
C GLY A 205 -11.52 -9.73 12.11
N TRP A 206 -10.95 -8.74 12.83
CA TRP A 206 -9.57 -8.70 13.28
C TRP A 206 -9.49 -8.56 14.79
N TYR A 207 -8.42 -9.06 15.38
CA TYR A 207 -8.00 -8.68 16.74
C TYR A 207 -7.10 -7.46 16.66
N VAL A 208 -7.17 -6.59 17.67
CA VAL A 208 -6.41 -5.35 17.76
C VAL A 208 -6.00 -5.10 19.20
N THR A 209 -4.71 -4.95 19.46
CA THR A 209 -4.17 -4.53 20.76
C THR A 209 -3.64 -3.11 20.68
N GLY A 210 -3.96 -2.31 21.69
CA GLY A 210 -3.55 -0.92 21.78
C GLY A 210 -4.65 -0.02 22.30
N THR A 211 -4.35 1.26 22.38
CA THR A 211 -5.31 2.26 22.81
C THR A 211 -5.56 3.30 21.73
N SER A 212 -6.81 3.72 21.56
CA SER A 212 -7.25 4.75 20.63
C SER A 212 -8.07 5.85 21.33
N GLY A 213 -8.02 5.93 22.66
CA GLY A 213 -8.77 6.89 23.45
C GLY A 213 -10.27 6.71 23.27
N ARG A 214 -10.98 7.77 22.89
CA ARG A 214 -12.43 7.74 22.65
C ARG A 214 -12.80 7.27 21.23
N GLN A 215 -11.84 7.13 20.34
CA GLN A 215 -12.10 6.62 18.98
C GLN A 215 -12.38 5.14 19.02
N GLN A 216 -13.45 4.72 18.38
CA GLN A 216 -13.88 3.33 18.32
C GLN A 216 -13.53 2.69 16.97
N HIS A 217 -13.41 1.36 16.96
CA HIS A 217 -13.19 0.54 15.77
C HIS A 217 -13.98 -0.77 15.85
N MET A 218 -14.06 -1.53 14.76
CA MET A 218 -14.75 -2.82 14.68
C MET A 218 -13.90 -4.02 15.11
N GLY A 219 -12.65 -3.80 15.51
CA GLY A 219 -11.77 -4.87 15.97
C GLY A 219 -12.23 -5.49 17.28
N ASN A 220 -11.89 -6.76 17.50
CA ASN A 220 -12.15 -7.51 18.74
C ASN A 220 -13.61 -7.87 19.04
N VAL A 221 -14.55 -7.49 18.19
CA VAL A 221 -15.99 -7.72 18.42
C VAL A 221 -16.60 -8.62 17.37
N ILE A 222 -17.70 -9.25 17.74
CA ILE A 222 -18.50 -10.18 16.94
C ILE A 222 -19.93 -9.62 16.95
N VAL A 223 -20.64 -9.79 15.84
CA VAL A 223 -22.04 -9.39 15.73
C VAL A 223 -22.92 -10.36 16.51
N ASP A 224 -23.64 -9.85 17.51
CA ASP A 224 -24.59 -10.60 18.29
C ASP A 224 -25.95 -10.66 17.59
N ASP A 225 -26.47 -9.51 17.13
CA ASP A 225 -27.71 -9.42 16.36
C ASP A 225 -27.42 -9.42 14.85
N ARG A 226 -27.72 -10.53 14.20
CA ARG A 226 -27.46 -10.70 12.76
C ARG A 226 -28.45 -9.93 11.87
N ASP A 227 -29.59 -9.53 12.41
CA ASP A 227 -30.58 -8.75 11.68
C ASP A 227 -30.23 -7.28 11.68
N HIS A 228 -29.47 -6.84 12.70
CA HIS A 228 -28.99 -5.47 12.90
C HIS A 228 -27.48 -5.39 13.11
N PRO A 229 -26.64 -5.82 12.14
CA PRO A 229 -25.18 -5.84 12.27
C PRO A 229 -24.56 -4.46 12.51
N GLU A 230 -25.23 -3.38 12.08
CA GLU A 230 -24.80 -2.00 12.30
C GLU A 230 -24.77 -1.60 13.77
N LEU A 231 -25.55 -2.26 14.63
CA LEU A 231 -25.59 -2.06 16.10
C LEU A 231 -24.41 -2.71 16.85
N LEU A 232 -23.40 -3.21 16.12
CA LEU A 232 -22.17 -3.77 16.67
C LEU A 232 -21.60 -2.87 17.80
N ASP A 233 -21.40 -3.42 18.99
CA ASP A 233 -20.79 -2.70 20.13
C ASP A 233 -19.27 -2.53 19.93
N ARG A 234 -18.89 -1.46 19.27
CA ARG A 234 -17.49 -1.11 19.03
C ARG A 234 -16.73 -0.76 20.31
N ALA A 235 -17.43 -0.26 21.34
CA ALA A 235 -16.80 0.13 22.60
C ALA A 235 -16.23 -1.09 23.34
N ALA A 236 -16.91 -2.23 23.29
CA ALA A 236 -16.47 -3.47 23.93
C ALA A 236 -15.15 -4.02 23.36
N GLY A 237 -14.81 -3.67 22.11
CA GLY A 237 -13.57 -4.10 21.45
C GLY A 237 -12.44 -3.08 21.49
N THR A 238 -12.70 -1.86 21.94
CA THR A 238 -11.75 -0.74 21.87
C THR A 238 -10.85 -0.66 23.10
N ASN A 239 -9.62 -0.18 22.93
CA ASN A 239 -8.63 0.00 24.01
C ASN A 239 -8.20 -1.29 24.75
N LEU A 240 -8.20 -2.42 24.06
CA LEU A 240 -7.68 -3.66 24.63
C LEU A 240 -6.15 -3.71 24.49
N THR A 241 -5.45 -3.86 25.58
CA THR A 241 -3.99 -3.97 25.61
C THR A 241 -3.47 -5.41 25.59
N HIS A 242 -4.37 -6.38 25.70
CA HIS A 242 -4.08 -7.82 25.65
C HIS A 242 -5.30 -8.60 25.13
N LEU A 243 -5.05 -9.80 24.60
CA LEU A 243 -6.07 -10.71 24.04
C LEU A 243 -6.29 -11.96 24.92
N ASN A 244 -5.91 -11.91 26.20
CA ASN A 244 -6.04 -13.04 27.12
C ASN A 244 -7.48 -13.55 27.21
N GLY A 245 -7.63 -14.88 27.15
CA GLY A 245 -8.94 -15.54 27.23
C GLY A 245 -9.77 -15.52 25.93
N ARG A 246 -9.28 -14.91 24.85
CA ARG A 246 -9.97 -14.92 23.56
C ARG A 246 -9.60 -16.15 22.72
N PHE A 247 -8.34 -16.56 22.78
CA PHE A 247 -7.79 -17.75 22.12
C PHE A 247 -6.47 -18.15 22.80
N ASP A 248 -5.87 -19.26 22.39
CA ASP A 248 -4.56 -19.69 22.87
C ASP A 248 -3.43 -18.87 22.21
N ASN A 249 -2.89 -17.91 22.96
CA ASN A 249 -1.81 -17.03 22.50
C ASN A 249 -0.49 -17.78 22.26
N SER A 250 -0.30 -18.98 22.86
CA SER A 250 0.97 -19.73 22.72
C SER A 250 1.23 -20.25 21.30
N ILE A 251 0.22 -20.24 20.46
CA ILE A 251 0.29 -20.62 19.05
C ILE A 251 1.12 -19.60 18.23
N TYR A 252 1.12 -18.34 18.65
CA TYR A 252 1.67 -17.22 17.89
C TYR A 252 3.04 -16.79 18.41
N LEU A 253 3.78 -16.00 17.61
CA LEU A 253 5.12 -15.52 17.98
C LEU A 253 5.09 -14.41 19.03
N THR A 254 3.98 -13.68 19.13
CA THR A 254 3.68 -12.68 20.18
C THR A 254 2.20 -12.74 20.52
N SER A 255 1.83 -12.24 21.69
CA SER A 255 0.42 -12.10 22.11
C SER A 255 -0.28 -10.87 21.53
N ASP A 256 0.45 -10.03 20.79
CA ASP A 256 -0.03 -8.75 20.30
C ASP A 256 -0.62 -8.85 18.90
N SER A 257 -1.52 -7.91 18.61
CA SER A 257 -2.01 -7.57 17.26
C SER A 257 -2.07 -6.04 17.20
N ASP A 258 -0.92 -5.43 17.00
CA ASP A 258 -0.64 -4.03 17.31
C ASP A 258 -1.43 -3.05 16.44
N ILE A 259 -2.13 -2.10 17.08
CA ILE A 259 -2.95 -1.09 16.40
C ILE A 259 -2.13 -0.20 15.46
N VAL A 260 -0.85 0.11 15.78
CA VAL A 260 0.01 0.94 14.93
C VAL A 260 0.45 0.12 13.72
N ALA A 261 0.78 -1.17 13.90
CA ALA A 261 1.04 -2.07 12.78
C ALA A 261 -0.17 -2.16 11.84
N HIS A 262 -1.38 -2.25 12.37
CA HIS A 262 -2.61 -2.21 11.57
C HIS A 262 -2.79 -0.91 10.76
N LEU A 263 -2.44 0.24 11.32
CA LEU A 263 -2.52 1.53 10.60
C LEU A 263 -1.52 1.58 9.45
N VAL A 264 -0.29 1.14 9.69
CA VAL A 264 0.76 1.08 8.65
C VAL A 264 0.40 0.07 7.57
N LEU A 265 -0.06 -1.12 7.94
CA LEU A 265 -0.49 -2.16 7.00
C LEU A 265 -1.61 -1.67 6.09
N ALA A 266 -2.61 -0.94 6.62
CA ALA A 266 -3.71 -0.38 5.84
C ALA A 266 -3.23 0.66 4.81
N HIS A 267 -2.31 1.55 5.20
CA HIS A 267 -1.69 2.50 4.28
C HIS A 267 -0.88 1.79 3.20
N GLN A 268 0.00 0.89 3.62
CA GLN A 268 0.98 0.24 2.76
C GLN A 268 0.32 -0.61 1.66
N THR A 269 -0.73 -1.37 2.00
CA THR A 269 -1.42 -2.23 1.02
C THR A 269 -2.01 -1.43 -0.14
N GLN A 270 -2.64 -0.29 0.12
CA GLN A 270 -3.19 0.56 -0.93
C GLN A 270 -2.10 1.31 -1.70
N MET A 271 -1.02 1.70 -1.02
CA MET A 271 0.12 2.35 -1.65
C MET A 271 0.79 1.44 -2.69
N HIS A 272 1.02 0.18 -2.37
CA HIS A 272 1.53 -0.82 -3.31
C HIS A 272 0.62 -1.02 -4.53
N ASN A 273 -0.70 -1.08 -4.30
CA ASN A 273 -1.66 -1.22 -5.40
C ASN A 273 -1.60 0.00 -6.35
N LEU A 274 -1.45 1.22 -5.80
CA LEU A 274 -1.34 2.45 -6.60
C LEU A 274 -0.04 2.52 -7.40
N ILE A 275 1.10 2.13 -6.80
CA ILE A 275 2.37 2.05 -7.51
C ILE A 275 2.27 1.04 -8.66
N THR A 276 1.72 -0.15 -8.39
CA THR A 276 1.54 -1.19 -9.41
C THR A 276 0.58 -0.75 -10.52
N GLU A 277 -0.54 -0.11 -10.18
CA GLU A 277 -1.51 0.42 -11.15
C GLU A 277 -0.85 1.46 -12.06
N THR A 278 -0.11 2.41 -11.48
CA THR A 278 0.60 3.45 -12.22
C THR A 278 1.64 2.84 -13.16
N ASN A 279 2.43 1.87 -12.67
CA ASN A 279 3.40 1.15 -13.49
C ASN A 279 2.72 0.44 -14.68
N TYR A 280 1.67 -0.35 -14.42
CA TYR A 280 0.99 -1.14 -15.45
C TYR A 280 0.32 -0.25 -16.50
N LYS A 281 -0.48 0.73 -16.09
CA LYS A 281 -1.17 1.64 -17.01
C LYS A 281 -0.21 2.44 -17.87
N THR A 282 0.91 2.87 -17.29
CA THR A 282 1.95 3.58 -18.05
C THR A 282 2.60 2.68 -19.09
N ARG A 283 2.97 1.44 -18.72
CA ARG A 283 3.57 0.49 -19.69
C ARG A 283 2.61 0.15 -20.81
N ILE A 284 1.33 -0.06 -20.51
CA ILE A 284 0.29 -0.33 -21.51
C ILE A 284 0.12 0.86 -22.43
N ALA A 285 -0.02 2.08 -21.89
CA ALA A 285 -0.19 3.30 -22.67
C ALA A 285 0.99 3.55 -23.63
N LEU A 286 2.22 3.34 -23.15
CA LEU A 286 3.44 3.46 -23.98
C LEU A 286 3.51 2.39 -25.07
N TYR A 287 3.11 1.16 -24.74
CA TYR A 287 3.07 0.06 -25.72
C TYR A 287 2.06 0.34 -26.83
N ASP A 288 0.85 0.75 -26.47
CA ASP A 288 -0.21 1.07 -27.44
C ASP A 288 0.19 2.26 -28.32
N GLU A 289 0.81 3.28 -27.73
CA GLU A 289 1.36 4.42 -28.47
C GLU A 289 2.42 3.98 -29.48
N GLN A 290 3.33 3.09 -29.08
CA GLN A 290 4.34 2.55 -29.99
C GLN A 290 3.72 1.75 -31.15
N GLN A 291 2.68 0.94 -30.87
CA GLN A 291 1.97 0.23 -31.96
C GLN A 291 1.28 1.22 -32.92
N ARG A 292 0.68 2.28 -32.37
CA ARG A 292 0.04 3.34 -33.14
C ARG A 292 1.04 4.08 -34.05
N ILE A 293 2.22 4.44 -33.53
CA ILE A 293 3.28 5.09 -34.28
C ILE A 293 3.78 4.19 -35.43
N LYS A 294 4.01 2.89 -35.16
CA LYS A 294 4.44 1.92 -36.17
C LYS A 294 3.42 1.72 -37.29
N ALA A 295 2.13 1.82 -37.00
CA ALA A 295 1.06 1.66 -37.98
C ALA A 295 0.77 2.94 -38.80
N ALA A 296 1.26 4.10 -38.35
CA ALA A 296 1.00 5.39 -39.02
C ALA A 296 1.78 5.55 -40.33
N THR A 297 1.13 6.11 -41.36
CA THR A 297 1.76 6.46 -42.63
C THR A 297 1.28 7.85 -43.05
N PRO A 298 2.11 8.89 -43.02
CA PRO A 298 3.53 8.93 -42.62
C PRO A 298 3.74 8.70 -41.10
N PRO A 299 4.98 8.42 -40.68
CA PRO A 299 5.29 8.24 -39.26
C PRO A 299 4.83 9.44 -38.43
N SER A 300 4.22 9.14 -37.26
CA SER A 300 3.80 10.17 -36.30
C SER A 300 5.03 10.78 -35.60
N PRO A 301 4.97 12.04 -35.12
CA PRO A 301 6.05 12.64 -34.36
C PRO A 301 6.34 11.86 -33.07
N ASP A 302 7.60 11.91 -32.62
CA ASP A 302 8.12 11.21 -31.40
C ASP A 302 7.52 11.69 -30.06
N SER A 303 6.55 12.59 -30.05
CA SER A 303 5.91 13.08 -28.84
C SER A 303 4.70 12.24 -28.49
N LEU A 304 4.54 11.93 -27.17
CA LEU A 304 3.35 11.24 -26.67
C LEU A 304 2.08 11.98 -27.07
N SER A 305 1.08 11.23 -27.55
CA SER A 305 -0.25 11.78 -27.84
C SER A 305 -0.92 12.29 -26.55
N VAL A 306 -1.89 13.19 -26.71
CA VAL A 306 -2.67 13.73 -25.59
C VAL A 306 -3.38 12.60 -24.82
N GLU A 307 -3.89 11.61 -25.54
CA GLU A 307 -4.58 10.45 -24.93
C GLU A 307 -3.62 9.60 -24.11
N THR A 308 -2.46 9.24 -24.66
CA THR A 308 -1.43 8.47 -23.95
C THR A 308 -0.95 9.21 -22.70
N ARG A 309 -0.72 10.52 -22.82
CA ARG A 309 -0.34 11.36 -21.68
C ARG A 309 -1.38 11.31 -20.58
N LYS A 310 -2.66 11.46 -20.92
CA LYS A 310 -3.76 11.39 -19.95
C LYS A 310 -3.84 10.02 -19.24
N GLN A 311 -3.63 8.92 -19.99
CA GLN A 311 -3.62 7.56 -19.42
C GLN A 311 -2.48 7.34 -18.42
N ILE A 312 -1.36 8.05 -18.58
CA ILE A 312 -0.23 8.03 -17.65
C ILE A 312 -0.49 8.95 -16.45
N GLU A 313 -0.95 10.16 -16.69
CA GLU A 313 -1.11 11.20 -15.66
C GLU A 313 -2.24 10.88 -14.67
N GLU A 314 -3.35 10.27 -15.12
CA GLU A 314 -4.50 9.97 -14.24
C GLU A 314 -4.16 9.02 -13.09
N PRO A 315 -3.55 7.82 -13.29
CA PRO A 315 -3.13 6.97 -12.18
C PRO A 315 -1.97 7.59 -11.37
N ALA A 316 -1.08 8.34 -12.00
CA ALA A 316 0.03 9.00 -11.33
C ALA A 316 -0.43 10.14 -10.40
N GLU A 317 -1.48 10.90 -10.75
CA GLU A 317 -2.07 11.89 -9.84
C GLU A 317 -2.74 11.23 -8.63
N ALA A 318 -3.46 10.11 -8.83
CA ALA A 318 -4.02 9.33 -7.72
C ALA A 318 -2.93 8.80 -6.78
N LEU A 319 -1.76 8.41 -7.34
CA LEU A 319 -0.58 8.02 -6.58
C LEU A 319 -0.04 9.20 -5.75
N VAL A 320 0.08 10.41 -6.33
CA VAL A 320 0.53 11.63 -5.63
C VAL A 320 -0.41 12.00 -4.48
N GLU A 321 -1.72 11.99 -4.71
CA GLU A 321 -2.72 12.28 -3.67
C GLU A 321 -2.56 11.32 -2.47
N TYR A 322 -2.41 10.02 -2.73
CA TYR A 322 -2.27 9.02 -1.68
C TYR A 322 -0.89 9.08 -1.00
N LEU A 323 0.18 9.33 -1.75
CA LEU A 323 1.54 9.58 -1.23
C LEU A 323 1.55 10.70 -0.20
N LEU A 324 0.83 11.79 -0.46
CA LEU A 324 0.78 12.98 0.39
C LEU A 324 -0.34 12.93 1.44
N PHE A 325 -0.96 11.77 1.67
CA PHE A 325 -2.05 11.60 2.65
C PHE A 325 -3.21 12.59 2.47
N ALA A 326 -3.50 12.99 1.23
CA ALA A 326 -4.49 14.02 0.91
C ALA A 326 -5.89 13.70 1.48
N ASN A 327 -6.30 12.42 1.41
CA ASN A 327 -7.60 11.94 1.86
C ASN A 327 -7.53 11.17 3.20
N GLU A 328 -6.45 11.31 3.99
CA GLU A 328 -6.34 10.65 5.28
C GLU A 328 -7.46 11.08 6.23
N ILE A 329 -8.13 10.12 6.86
CA ILE A 329 -9.10 10.43 7.92
C ILE A 329 -8.35 10.82 9.20
N PRO A 330 -8.63 12.00 9.79
CA PRO A 330 -7.92 12.46 10.99
C PRO A 330 -8.13 11.53 12.16
N LEU A 331 -7.07 11.36 12.94
CA LEU A 331 -7.18 10.85 14.30
C LEU A 331 -7.68 11.98 15.21
N THR A 332 -8.56 11.66 16.14
CA THR A 332 -9.15 12.63 17.09
C THR A 332 -8.71 12.38 18.52
N ASP A 333 -7.92 11.34 18.75
CA ASP A 333 -7.33 10.99 20.04
C ASP A 333 -6.04 10.20 19.82
N ARG A 334 -5.19 10.13 20.84
CA ARG A 334 -3.89 9.48 20.75
C ARG A 334 -4.00 7.96 20.60
N ILE A 335 -3.26 7.40 19.65
CA ILE A 335 -3.10 5.96 19.46
C ILE A 335 -1.76 5.52 20.06
N ARG A 336 -1.77 4.34 20.73
CA ARG A 336 -0.57 3.69 21.27
C ARG A 336 -0.66 2.18 21.00
N GLY A 337 0.40 1.63 20.43
CA GLY A 337 0.59 0.20 20.24
C GLY A 337 1.05 -0.53 21.49
N THR A 338 1.22 -1.84 21.38
CA THR A 338 1.61 -2.75 22.48
C THR A 338 2.87 -3.56 22.19
N SER A 339 3.23 -3.76 20.91
CA SER A 339 4.28 -4.72 20.51
C SER A 339 5.69 -4.11 20.37
N GLY A 340 5.84 -2.78 20.49
CA GLY A 340 7.09 -2.08 20.14
C GLY A 340 7.28 -1.89 18.64
N PHE A 341 6.25 -2.14 17.83
CA PHE A 341 6.30 -1.95 16.37
C PHE A 341 6.63 -0.51 15.98
N ALA A 342 6.03 0.46 16.67
CA ALA A 342 6.23 1.87 16.35
C ALA A 342 7.71 2.29 16.44
N GLU A 343 8.40 1.87 17.48
CA GLU A 343 9.82 2.15 17.71
C GLU A 343 10.70 1.47 16.66
N GLN A 344 10.45 0.18 16.36
CA GLN A 344 11.19 -0.57 15.36
C GLN A 344 10.99 0.00 13.96
N PHE A 345 9.75 0.31 13.59
CA PHE A 345 9.42 0.89 12.29
C PHE A 345 10.07 2.27 12.08
N THR A 346 10.03 3.12 13.11
CA THR A 346 10.64 4.47 13.05
C THR A 346 12.16 4.39 12.90
N ALA A 347 12.81 3.34 13.44
CA ALA A 347 14.26 3.17 13.37
C ALA A 347 14.77 2.80 11.95
N LEU A 348 13.92 2.29 11.05
CA LEU A 348 14.33 1.75 9.74
C LEU A 348 14.58 2.82 8.67
N GLY A 349 14.06 4.01 8.78
CA GLY A 349 14.07 4.98 7.68
C GLY A 349 15.36 5.78 7.54
N PRO A 350 15.64 6.33 6.34
CA PRO A 350 16.65 7.37 6.21
C PRO A 350 16.24 8.60 7.01
N ARG A 351 17.25 9.32 7.53
CA ARG A 351 17.05 10.53 8.31
C ARG A 351 17.86 11.68 7.75
N ASP A 352 17.26 12.86 7.75
CA ASP A 352 17.99 14.07 7.40
C ASP A 352 18.95 14.50 8.53
N SER A 353 19.72 15.56 8.30
CA SER A 353 20.68 16.10 9.28
C SER A 353 20.05 16.61 10.59
N ARG A 354 18.73 16.79 10.63
CA ARG A 354 17.95 17.15 11.82
C ARG A 354 17.32 15.93 12.49
N GLY A 355 17.63 14.72 12.04
CA GLY A 355 17.09 13.46 12.54
C GLY A 355 15.63 13.20 12.15
N ARG A 356 15.05 13.89 11.15
CA ARG A 356 13.67 13.70 10.67
C ARG A 356 13.61 12.58 9.64
N SER A 357 12.56 11.75 9.71
CA SER A 357 12.27 10.68 8.74
C SER A 357 10.79 10.70 8.34
N LEU A 358 10.47 10.27 7.12
CA LEU A 358 9.08 10.02 6.70
C LEU A 358 8.42 8.87 7.51
N ARG A 359 9.21 8.10 8.27
CA ARG A 359 8.70 7.05 9.19
C ARG A 359 8.37 7.56 10.58
N ASP A 360 8.60 8.84 10.89
CA ASP A 360 8.27 9.40 12.20
C ASP A 360 6.74 9.48 12.36
N PHE A 361 6.20 8.94 13.45
CA PHE A 361 4.78 8.97 13.74
C PHE A 361 4.31 10.26 14.42
N ASP A 362 3.06 10.65 14.18
CA ASP A 362 2.27 11.59 15.00
C ASP A 362 1.38 10.82 15.98
N LEU A 363 0.55 9.91 15.47
CA LEU A 363 -0.40 9.05 16.20
C LEU A 363 -1.37 9.80 17.11
N HIS A 364 -1.58 11.09 16.86
CA HIS A 364 -2.53 11.91 17.61
C HIS A 364 -3.53 12.63 16.68
N THR A 365 -3.06 13.24 15.62
CA THR A 365 -3.90 13.95 14.63
C THR A 365 -3.90 13.24 13.26
N ARG A 366 -2.86 12.47 12.99
CA ARG A 366 -2.64 11.70 11.75
C ARG A 366 -1.71 10.51 12.05
N ILE A 367 -1.49 9.65 11.05
CA ILE A 367 -0.59 8.50 11.22
C ILE A 367 0.86 8.98 11.30
N PHE A 368 1.36 9.65 10.26
CA PHE A 368 2.76 10.08 10.17
C PHE A 368 2.91 11.58 10.46
N LYS A 369 4.02 11.93 11.12
CA LYS A 369 4.39 13.30 11.47
C LYS A 369 4.63 14.16 10.23
N TYR A 370 5.21 13.58 9.21
CA TYR A 370 5.45 14.19 7.90
C TYR A 370 4.59 13.42 6.89
N PRO A 371 3.43 13.97 6.46
CA PRO A 371 2.47 13.24 5.65
C PRO A 371 2.95 13.07 4.20
N CYS A 372 3.92 12.19 4.04
CA CYS A 372 4.43 11.66 2.79
C CYS A 372 4.80 10.20 3.02
N SER A 373 4.37 9.31 2.14
CA SER A 373 4.60 7.88 2.27
C SER A 373 6.10 7.53 2.21
N TYR A 374 6.54 6.72 3.16
CA TYR A 374 7.90 6.16 3.16
C TYR A 374 8.14 5.20 1.97
N LEU A 375 7.08 4.69 1.32
CA LEU A 375 7.22 3.84 0.13
C LEU A 375 7.72 4.60 -1.11
N ILE A 376 7.89 5.92 -1.05
CA ILE A 376 8.66 6.68 -2.04
C ILE A 376 10.12 6.20 -2.14
N TYR A 377 10.64 5.49 -1.13
CA TYR A 377 11.98 4.89 -1.13
C TYR A 377 12.01 3.44 -1.60
N SER A 378 10.87 2.83 -1.95
CA SER A 378 10.80 1.43 -2.37
C SER A 378 11.38 1.21 -3.78
N GLU A 379 11.94 0.02 -4.02
CA GLU A 379 12.38 -0.41 -5.36
C GLU A 379 11.21 -0.34 -6.37
N SER A 380 9.97 -0.61 -5.92
CA SER A 380 8.77 -0.54 -6.77
C SER A 380 8.43 0.90 -7.21
N PHE A 381 8.66 1.89 -6.35
CA PHE A 381 8.49 3.29 -6.73
C PHE A 381 9.59 3.73 -7.73
N ASP A 382 10.84 3.35 -7.47
CA ASP A 382 11.97 3.68 -8.35
C ASP A 382 11.92 2.96 -9.71
N ALA A 383 11.13 1.89 -9.82
CA ALA A 383 10.87 1.17 -11.06
C ALA A 383 9.67 1.70 -11.87
N LEU A 384 9.08 2.82 -11.48
CA LEU A 384 8.05 3.47 -12.29
C LEU A 384 8.64 3.84 -13.67
N PRO A 385 7.90 3.63 -14.78
CA PRO A 385 8.37 4.09 -16.09
C PRO A 385 8.58 5.60 -16.09
N GLU A 386 9.65 6.05 -16.75
CA GLU A 386 10.14 7.43 -16.74
C GLU A 386 9.05 8.52 -16.88
N PRO A 387 8.07 8.43 -17.82
CA PRO A 387 7.06 9.48 -17.94
C PRO A 387 6.15 9.60 -16.71
N ALA A 388 5.84 8.47 -16.05
CA ALA A 388 5.05 8.48 -14.80
C ALA A 388 5.88 8.99 -13.62
N GLU A 389 7.13 8.54 -13.51
CA GLU A 389 8.06 8.99 -12.46
C GLU A 389 8.28 10.50 -12.53
N GLN A 390 8.58 11.03 -13.72
CA GLN A 390 8.74 12.47 -13.96
C GLN A 390 7.49 13.25 -13.59
N PHE A 391 6.31 12.76 -13.99
CA PHE A 391 5.04 13.39 -13.63
C PHE A 391 4.85 13.41 -12.11
N VAL A 392 5.05 12.29 -11.42
CA VAL A 392 4.92 12.20 -9.96
C VAL A 392 5.85 13.17 -9.26
N TYR A 393 7.13 13.22 -9.63
CA TYR A 393 8.09 14.17 -9.02
C TYR A 393 7.73 15.61 -9.30
N HIS A 394 7.30 15.93 -10.53
CA HIS A 394 6.87 17.28 -10.88
C HIS A 394 5.65 17.70 -10.05
N ARG A 395 4.64 16.83 -9.93
CA ARG A 395 3.45 17.10 -9.11
C ARG A 395 3.77 17.25 -7.63
N LEU A 396 4.58 16.36 -7.07
CA LEU A 396 5.07 16.51 -5.69
C LEU A 396 5.77 17.84 -5.48
N PHE A 397 6.63 18.25 -6.42
CA PHE A 397 7.32 19.53 -6.35
C PHE A 397 6.35 20.71 -6.36
N GLN A 398 5.38 20.74 -7.26
CA GLN A 398 4.34 21.78 -7.31
C GLN A 398 3.56 21.90 -6.00
N VAL A 399 3.15 20.76 -5.44
CA VAL A 399 2.41 20.73 -4.17
C VAL A 399 3.31 21.20 -3.02
N LEU A 400 4.53 20.68 -2.91
CA LEU A 400 5.43 20.99 -1.78
C LEU A 400 5.99 22.41 -1.81
N THR A 401 6.07 23.02 -3.00
CA THR A 401 6.49 24.42 -3.17
C THR A 401 5.32 25.41 -3.20
N GLU A 402 4.09 24.94 -2.94
CA GLU A 402 2.85 25.73 -2.95
C GLU A 402 2.48 26.35 -4.30
N GLN A 403 3.05 25.85 -5.40
CA GLN A 403 2.58 26.19 -6.76
C GLN A 403 1.17 25.60 -6.99
N ASP A 404 0.88 24.44 -6.42
CA ASP A 404 -0.46 23.88 -6.33
C ASP A 404 -1.04 24.04 -4.90
N ARG A 405 -2.13 24.79 -4.82
CA ARG A 405 -2.91 25.01 -3.60
C ARG A 405 -4.35 24.49 -3.72
N SER A 406 -4.55 23.51 -4.58
CA SER A 406 -5.88 22.91 -4.79
C SER A 406 -6.46 22.36 -3.48
N PRO A 407 -7.81 22.32 -3.35
CA PRO A 407 -8.48 21.88 -2.13
C PRO A 407 -8.11 20.46 -1.68
N VAL A 408 -7.72 19.58 -2.61
CA VAL A 408 -7.33 18.20 -2.30
C VAL A 408 -6.12 18.15 -1.34
N PHE A 409 -5.20 19.10 -1.45
CA PHE A 409 -4.00 19.22 -0.60
C PHE A 409 -4.15 20.27 0.52
N ALA A 410 -5.35 20.76 0.79
CA ALA A 410 -5.59 21.82 1.79
C ALA A 410 -5.16 21.45 3.23
N ARG A 411 -5.07 20.14 3.53
CA ARG A 411 -4.65 19.64 4.84
C ARG A 411 -3.14 19.70 5.08
N LEU A 412 -2.34 19.83 4.02
CA LEU A 412 -0.91 20.05 4.11
C LEU A 412 -0.64 21.53 4.48
N THR A 413 -0.22 21.76 5.70
CA THR A 413 0.18 23.09 6.13
C THR A 413 1.47 23.54 5.41
N HIS A 414 1.75 24.83 5.38
CA HIS A 414 3.03 25.34 4.89
C HIS A 414 4.24 24.63 5.55
N ARG A 415 4.15 24.37 6.85
CA ARG A 415 5.18 23.66 7.62
C ARG A 415 5.33 22.20 7.17
N ASP A 416 4.22 21.49 6.91
CA ASP A 416 4.26 20.10 6.42
C ASP A 416 4.96 20.04 5.07
N ARG A 417 4.53 20.87 4.11
CA ARG A 417 5.09 20.94 2.75
C ARG A 417 6.60 21.21 2.78
N ARG A 418 7.02 22.20 3.56
CA ARG A 418 8.43 22.53 3.74
C ARG A 418 9.24 21.40 4.37
N ASN A 419 8.73 20.76 5.43
CA ASN A 419 9.41 19.66 6.10
C ASN A 419 9.60 18.46 5.15
N ILE A 420 8.55 18.08 4.42
CA ILE A 420 8.61 16.97 3.46
C ILE A 420 9.64 17.28 2.37
N LEU A 421 9.59 18.49 1.78
CA LEU A 421 10.55 18.93 0.76
C LEU A 421 11.99 18.83 1.26
N GLU A 422 12.27 19.33 2.47
CA GLU A 422 13.62 19.30 3.07
C GLU A 422 14.09 17.86 3.36
N ILE A 423 13.19 16.98 3.84
CA ILE A 423 13.50 15.55 4.08
C ILE A 423 13.83 14.87 2.75
N LEU A 424 12.99 15.02 1.73
CA LEU A 424 13.21 14.38 0.43
C LEU A 424 14.50 14.86 -0.23
N LEU A 425 14.78 16.17 -0.21
CA LEU A 425 16.03 16.72 -0.73
C LEU A 425 17.30 16.19 -0.04
N ALA A 426 17.16 15.76 1.22
CA ALA A 426 18.27 15.24 2.00
C ALA A 426 18.43 13.71 1.91
N THR A 427 17.35 12.98 1.58
CA THR A 427 17.32 11.53 1.78
C THR A 427 16.93 10.73 0.55
N LYS A 428 16.23 11.35 -0.44
CA LYS A 428 15.82 10.67 -1.69
C LYS A 428 16.86 10.93 -2.78
N THR A 429 17.37 9.87 -3.37
CA THR A 429 18.23 9.93 -4.55
C THR A 429 17.38 10.02 -5.84
N GLY A 430 17.97 10.50 -6.93
CA GLY A 430 17.30 10.51 -8.24
C GLY A 430 16.26 11.62 -8.42
N LEU A 431 16.18 12.59 -7.51
CA LEU A 431 15.28 13.73 -7.67
C LEU A 431 15.65 14.57 -8.90
N PRO A 432 14.66 15.08 -9.66
CA PRO A 432 14.92 15.94 -10.82
C PRO A 432 15.69 17.23 -10.50
N ASP A 433 16.37 17.79 -11.50
CA ASP A 433 17.18 19.00 -11.35
C ASP A 433 16.42 20.22 -10.81
N GLU A 434 15.11 20.32 -11.07
CA GLU A 434 14.26 21.41 -10.56
C GLU A 434 14.21 21.42 -9.03
N TRP A 435 14.26 20.24 -8.38
CA TRP A 435 14.30 20.12 -6.92
C TRP A 435 15.61 20.67 -6.34
N HIS A 436 16.74 20.37 -6.98
CA HIS A 436 18.07 20.83 -6.54
C HIS A 436 18.28 22.31 -6.75
N ARG A 437 17.63 22.90 -7.76
CA ARG A 437 17.67 24.35 -8.06
C ARG A 437 16.76 25.17 -7.15
N TYR A 438 15.91 24.54 -6.36
CA TYR A 438 15.03 25.24 -5.43
C TYR A 438 15.83 25.89 -4.29
N ASP A 439 15.69 27.21 -4.16
CA ASP A 439 16.34 27.94 -3.07
C ASP A 439 15.55 27.81 -1.77
N LYS A 440 16.09 27.00 -0.85
CA LYS A 440 15.51 26.73 0.47
C LYS A 440 15.34 27.97 1.35
N HIS A 441 16.11 29.05 1.10
CA HIS A 441 16.13 30.27 1.92
C HIS A 441 15.14 31.32 1.43
N SER A 442 14.95 31.42 0.10
CA SER A 442 14.04 32.41 -0.51
C SER A 442 12.62 31.89 -0.75
N GLY A 443 12.41 30.56 -0.70
CA GLY A 443 11.14 29.94 -1.08
C GLY A 443 10.79 30.15 -2.56
N ARG A 444 11.79 30.48 -3.42
CA ARG A 444 11.63 30.75 -4.84
C ARG A 444 12.55 29.87 -5.69
N PRO A 445 12.13 29.48 -6.90
CA PRO A 445 13.05 28.82 -7.82
C PRO A 445 14.23 29.71 -8.12
N ARG A 446 15.45 29.17 -8.17
CA ARG A 446 16.62 29.92 -8.66
C ARG A 446 16.39 30.28 -10.13
N PRO A 447 16.64 31.53 -10.56
CA PRO A 447 16.53 31.88 -11.97
C PRO A 447 17.52 31.04 -12.80
N ASN A 448 17.07 30.55 -13.95
CA ASN A 448 17.90 29.81 -14.90
C ASN A 448 19.13 30.63 -15.33
N LEU A 449 20.29 30.30 -14.79
CA LEU A 449 21.58 30.73 -15.31
C LEU A 449 22.05 29.73 -16.38
N ALA A 450 21.33 29.60 -17.49
CA ALA A 450 21.85 28.98 -18.70
C ALA A 450 20.87 29.06 -19.87
N CYS A 451 20.82 30.18 -20.51
CA CYS A 451 20.57 30.24 -21.95
C CYS A 451 21.71 30.99 -22.58
N GLN A 452 22.88 30.37 -22.66
CA GLN A 452 23.97 30.64 -23.60
C GLN A 452 24.89 29.43 -23.63
N GLN A 453 24.74 28.61 -24.62
CA GLN A 453 25.76 28.05 -25.50
C GLN A 453 25.34 26.70 -26.11
N ASN A 454 25.10 26.80 -27.41
CA ASN A 454 25.47 25.85 -28.45
C ASN A 454 24.75 24.50 -28.57
N ASP A 455 23.98 24.47 -29.68
CA ASP A 455 23.77 23.32 -30.57
C ASP A 455 25.01 22.43 -30.66
N THR A 456 24.81 21.17 -30.30
CA THR A 456 25.29 19.95 -30.97
C THR A 456 25.15 18.78 -30.02
N HIS A 457 24.15 17.95 -30.24
CA HIS A 457 24.21 16.48 -30.27
C HIS A 457 22.77 15.95 -30.18
N ALA A 458 22.35 15.41 -31.30
CA ALA A 458 21.17 14.57 -31.39
C ALA A 458 21.28 13.43 -30.35
N ARG A 459 20.49 13.50 -29.29
CA ARG A 459 20.31 12.40 -28.31
C ARG A 459 19.06 11.63 -28.70
N ASN A 460 19.22 10.32 -28.74
CA ASN A 460 18.20 9.33 -29.00
C ASN A 460 16.93 9.58 -28.19
N SER A 461 15.79 9.47 -28.87
CA SER A 461 14.45 9.63 -28.30
C SER A 461 14.23 8.72 -27.08
N PRO A 462 13.64 9.21 -25.99
CA PRO A 462 13.33 8.43 -24.78
C PRO A 462 12.50 7.16 -25.04
N ILE A 463 11.68 7.18 -26.10
CA ILE A 463 10.81 6.06 -26.47
C ILE A 463 11.62 4.81 -26.88
N THR A 464 12.80 5.01 -27.47
CA THR A 464 13.62 3.91 -27.97
C THR A 464 14.41 3.21 -26.86
N GLN A 465 14.72 3.88 -25.76
CA GLN A 465 15.50 3.29 -24.65
C GLN A 465 14.64 2.45 -23.71
N ALA A 466 13.39 2.83 -23.45
CA ALA A 466 12.51 2.08 -22.54
C ALA A 466 12.05 0.72 -23.10
N LEU A 467 12.16 0.51 -24.42
CA LEU A 467 11.65 -0.68 -25.10
C LEU A 467 12.75 -1.63 -25.63
N ASN A 468 14.03 -1.22 -25.55
CA ASN A 468 15.15 -2.08 -25.96
C ASN A 468 15.66 -3.04 -24.89
N GLN A 469 15.01 -3.16 -23.74
CA GLN A 469 15.28 -4.19 -22.75
C GLN A 469 14.44 -5.45 -23.01
N THR A 470 14.58 -6.04 -24.18
CA THR A 470 14.17 -7.42 -24.41
C THR A 470 15.31 -8.35 -23.97
N PRO A 471 15.05 -9.41 -23.21
CA PRO A 471 16.05 -10.43 -22.89
C PRO A 471 16.55 -11.07 -24.18
N LYS A 472 17.87 -11.11 -24.36
CA LYS A 472 18.49 -11.84 -25.47
C LYS A 472 18.10 -13.31 -25.38
N GLY A 473 17.49 -13.78 -26.46
CA GLY A 473 16.92 -15.09 -26.61
C GLY A 473 17.91 -16.24 -26.40
N ILE A 474 17.34 -17.33 -25.91
CA ILE A 474 17.86 -18.68 -26.05
C ILE A 474 17.27 -19.20 -27.37
N VAL A 475 18.13 -19.52 -28.32
CA VAL A 475 17.83 -20.32 -29.52
C VAL A 475 18.52 -21.65 -29.35
N PRO A 476 18.08 -22.75 -29.98
CA PRO A 476 17.39 -23.93 -29.44
C PRO A 476 18.28 -24.94 -28.77
#